data_479adcafdfa8e267812772b995fed26d
#
_entry.id   479adcafdfa8e267812772b995fed26d
#
_cell.length_a   1.000
_cell.length_b   1.000
_cell.length_c   1.000
_cell.angle_alpha   90.00
_cell.angle_beta   90.00
_cell.angle_gamma   90.00
#
_symmetry.space_group_name_H-M   'P 1'
#
loop_
_entity.id
_entity.type
_entity.pdbx_description
1 polymer ?
#
loop_
_entity_poly.entity_id
_entity_poly.type
_entity_poly.pdbx_seq_one_letter_code
_entity_poly.pdbx_strand_id
1 'polypeptide(L)'
;MAAALLAIASGSAQERPQSRVEQYIDSLKNTHRIEYLGEGEKPSPMDERALLDIFYYDQFRNAQNPRSPYFLFMSRDANFVMGLGGVVRMRGWYDWNGAMPNNGFIPYNIAIPKNPLREKWLGSTPAGTALYFRVLGTNTRVGDYQLYIEANFDGYNQRDFLLKKAYATLNDWTIGYAHSTFSDPLAEPLLVDGQGPNAYVSTTAVLVRWMHNLRKDWIVAGSVEMPQSFVGANGTTTKAIPDWMPNLAAFSQYEWAPNQHVRLAGILRVLPYRNLVTAQNHNEIGWGVQLSSVMRPCKPLTLYLMGNYGRGISSLTGDLIMGNYDLVNNPDDAGTMYAPRLFGWYGAAQYHFTPNLFAGLTVGQLRYLPDHTPSPTEYRYGLYSALNLFWNITPRIQVGGEYNLGKRQNQDGEGRWAQRVSVMTQFSF
;
A
#
# COMPACT_ATOMS: atom_id res chain seq x y z
N MET A 1 26.99 20.09 -0.35
CA MET A 1 27.42 18.80 0.23
C MET A 1 28.02 17.81 -0.79
N ALA A 2 28.14 18.19 -2.05
CA ALA A 2 28.79 17.36 -3.10
C ALA A 2 30.34 17.42 -3.13
N ALA A 3 30.96 18.22 -2.28
CA ALA A 3 32.44 18.44 -2.34
C ALA A 3 33.27 17.56 -1.39
N ALA A 4 32.64 16.65 -0.62
CA ALA A 4 33.34 15.82 0.37
C ALA A 4 33.64 14.38 -0.11
N LEU A 5 33.34 14.01 -1.35
CA LEU A 5 33.54 12.67 -1.91
C LEU A 5 34.69 12.54 -2.91
N LEU A 6 35.49 13.60 -3.10
CA LEU A 6 36.53 13.70 -4.16
C LEU A 6 37.96 13.45 -3.68
N ALA A 7 38.19 12.93 -2.49
CA ALA A 7 39.53 12.66 -2.01
C ALA A 7 39.68 11.24 -1.43
N ILE A 8 39.61 10.20 -2.25
CA ILE A 8 40.33 8.92 -2.09
C ILE A 8 40.22 8.15 -3.43
N ALA A 9 41.10 8.41 -4.37
CA ALA A 9 41.38 7.48 -5.47
C ALA A 9 42.73 7.77 -6.11
N SER A 10 43.80 7.28 -5.51
CA SER A 10 45.04 6.98 -6.22
C SER A 10 45.69 5.76 -5.54
N GLY A 11 45.41 4.59 -6.07
CA GLY A 11 46.00 3.33 -5.61
C GLY A 11 45.46 2.16 -6.43
N SER A 12 46.31 1.63 -7.34
CA SER A 12 46.31 0.35 -8.07
C SER A 12 44.92 -0.32 -8.33
N ALA A 13 44.65 -0.51 -9.61
CA ALA A 13 43.51 -1.25 -10.16
C ALA A 13 43.52 -2.74 -9.73
N GLN A 14 43.02 -2.99 -8.55
CA GLN A 14 42.49 -4.28 -8.16
C GLN A 14 40.98 -4.14 -8.27
N GLU A 15 40.35 -4.87 -9.20
CA GLU A 15 38.90 -4.90 -9.37
C GLU A 15 38.28 -5.20 -8.00
N ARG A 16 37.71 -4.15 -7.39
CA ARG A 16 36.91 -4.34 -6.16
C ARG A 16 35.70 -5.17 -6.57
N PRO A 17 35.34 -6.22 -5.80
CA PRO A 17 34.10 -6.92 -6.07
C PRO A 17 32.95 -5.91 -6.09
N GLN A 18 32.23 -5.85 -7.21
CA GLN A 18 31.09 -4.95 -7.40
C GLN A 18 30.16 -5.06 -6.19
N SER A 19 29.79 -3.94 -5.60
CA SER A 19 28.79 -3.92 -4.55
C SER A 19 27.48 -4.51 -5.07
N ARG A 20 26.62 -5.05 -4.22
CA ARG A 20 25.30 -5.55 -4.63
C ARG A 20 24.46 -4.47 -5.33
N VAL A 21 24.67 -3.21 -4.96
CA VAL A 21 24.06 -2.05 -5.60
C VAL A 21 24.56 -1.93 -7.04
N GLU A 22 25.84 -2.13 -7.27
CA GLU A 22 26.44 -2.11 -8.62
C GLU A 22 25.95 -3.25 -9.50
N GLN A 23 25.86 -4.47 -8.96
CA GLN A 23 25.28 -5.62 -9.66
C GLN A 23 23.80 -5.41 -9.97
N TYR A 24 23.05 -4.79 -9.05
CA TYR A 24 21.64 -4.47 -9.25
C TYR A 24 21.47 -3.38 -10.32
N ILE A 25 22.28 -2.31 -10.29
CA ILE A 25 22.27 -1.24 -11.30
C ILE A 25 22.67 -1.80 -12.67
N ASP A 26 23.67 -2.65 -12.76
CA ASP A 26 24.06 -3.28 -14.01
C ASP A 26 22.98 -4.25 -14.52
N SER A 27 22.24 -4.90 -13.62
CA SER A 27 21.05 -5.69 -13.99
C SER A 27 19.91 -4.80 -14.49
N LEU A 28 19.76 -3.58 -13.92
CA LEU A 28 18.79 -2.61 -14.38
C LEU A 28 19.13 -2.04 -15.75
N LYS A 29 20.42 -1.77 -16.05
CA LYS A 29 20.87 -1.36 -17.40
C LYS A 29 20.50 -2.38 -18.47
N ASN A 30 20.54 -3.65 -18.14
CA ASN A 30 20.12 -4.72 -19.06
C ASN A 30 18.58 -4.87 -19.15
N THR A 31 17.81 -4.23 -18.26
CA THR A 31 16.34 -4.31 -18.20
C THR A 31 15.66 -2.99 -18.57
N HIS A 32 16.38 -1.87 -18.65
CA HIS A 32 15.86 -0.55 -18.98
C HIS A 32 16.44 -0.04 -20.30
N ARG A 33 15.60 0.65 -21.06
CA ARG A 33 16.01 1.36 -22.26
C ARG A 33 16.14 2.85 -21.94
N ILE A 34 17.36 3.40 -22.07
CA ILE A 34 17.64 4.81 -21.84
C ILE A 34 17.80 5.51 -23.20
N GLU A 35 17.01 6.56 -23.41
CA GLU A 35 17.13 7.47 -24.54
C GLU A 35 17.53 8.85 -24.02
N TYR A 36 18.53 9.48 -24.68
CA TYR A 36 19.04 10.78 -24.27
C TYR A 36 18.33 11.89 -25.04
N LEU A 37 17.89 12.91 -24.29
CA LEU A 37 17.20 14.08 -24.83
C LEU A 37 18.15 15.27 -24.93
N GLY A 38 17.99 16.09 -26.00
CA GLY A 38 18.74 17.31 -26.24
C GLY A 38 20.01 17.11 -27.06
N GLU A 39 20.71 18.21 -27.31
CA GLU A 39 21.99 18.28 -28.04
C GLU A 39 23.17 18.26 -27.05
N GLY A 40 24.37 17.82 -27.47
CA GLY A 40 25.56 17.72 -26.65
C GLY A 40 26.09 16.30 -26.46
N GLU A 41 27.14 16.15 -25.66
CA GLU A 41 27.71 14.85 -25.30
C GLU A 41 26.80 14.11 -24.30
N LYS A 42 26.90 12.77 -24.26
CA LYS A 42 26.20 11.98 -23.26
C LYS A 42 26.74 12.27 -21.87
N PRO A 43 25.91 12.15 -20.80
CA PRO A 43 26.40 12.28 -19.43
C PRO A 43 27.57 11.35 -19.16
N SER A 44 28.46 11.73 -18.25
CA SER A 44 29.50 10.82 -17.80
C SER A 44 28.85 9.57 -17.17
N PRO A 45 29.46 8.38 -17.24
CA PRO A 45 28.95 7.18 -16.61
C PRO A 45 28.69 7.36 -15.09
N MET A 46 29.42 8.28 -14.46
CA MET A 46 29.27 8.56 -13.03
C MET A 46 28.01 9.41 -12.75
N ASP A 47 27.75 10.44 -13.57
CA ASP A 47 26.56 11.30 -13.43
C ASP A 47 25.28 10.54 -13.79
N GLU A 48 25.33 9.74 -14.86
CA GLU A 48 24.25 8.83 -15.24
C GLU A 48 23.89 7.89 -14.09
N ARG A 49 24.90 7.31 -13.47
CA ARG A 49 24.74 6.39 -12.35
C ARG A 49 24.17 7.10 -11.13
N ALA A 50 24.67 8.28 -10.77
CA ALA A 50 24.18 9.07 -9.65
C ALA A 50 22.69 9.41 -9.81
N LEU A 51 22.27 9.81 -11.02
CA LEU A 51 20.88 10.12 -11.30
C LEU A 51 19.98 8.86 -11.27
N LEU A 52 20.45 7.74 -11.79
CA LEU A 52 19.74 6.46 -11.71
C LEU A 52 19.61 5.98 -10.25
N ASP A 53 20.65 6.17 -9.43
CA ASP A 53 20.60 5.83 -8.00
C ASP A 53 19.53 6.65 -7.28
N ILE A 54 19.45 7.96 -7.52
CA ILE A 54 18.39 8.82 -7.00
C ILE A 54 17.03 8.34 -7.49
N PHE A 55 16.90 8.01 -8.77
CA PHE A 55 15.65 7.55 -9.36
C PHE A 55 15.12 6.28 -8.70
N TYR A 56 15.97 5.34 -8.30
CA TYR A 56 15.58 4.07 -7.73
C TYR A 56 15.61 4.02 -6.20
N TYR A 57 16.41 4.88 -5.55
CA TYR A 57 16.69 4.83 -4.11
C TYR A 57 16.32 6.09 -3.34
N ASP A 58 15.54 6.97 -3.97
CA ASP A 58 15.06 8.18 -3.31
C ASP A 58 14.30 7.86 -2.02
N GLN A 59 14.53 8.68 -0.98
CA GLN A 59 13.88 8.58 0.34
C GLN A 59 12.35 8.55 0.28
N PHE A 60 11.76 9.20 -0.73
CA PHE A 60 10.31 9.24 -0.91
C PHE A 60 9.70 7.89 -1.27
N ARG A 61 10.49 6.92 -1.71
CA ARG A 61 10.05 5.54 -1.95
C ARG A 61 9.50 4.90 -0.68
N ASN A 62 10.09 5.20 0.48
CA ASN A 62 9.70 4.64 1.77
C ASN A 62 8.26 4.96 2.17
N ALA A 63 7.71 6.08 1.66
CA ALA A 63 6.32 6.48 1.92
C ALA A 63 5.37 6.15 0.78
N GLN A 64 5.84 5.98 -0.46
CA GLN A 64 4.99 5.86 -1.64
C GLN A 64 5.22 4.60 -2.46
N ASN A 65 6.38 3.95 -2.36
CA ASN A 65 6.79 2.78 -3.14
C ASN A 65 6.43 2.91 -4.64
N PRO A 66 6.94 3.95 -5.35
CA PRO A 66 6.63 4.17 -6.76
C PRO A 66 7.20 3.04 -7.60
N ARG A 67 6.50 2.69 -8.69
CA ARG A 67 6.96 1.68 -9.64
C ARG A 67 8.14 2.17 -10.45
N SER A 68 9.01 1.26 -10.85
CA SER A 68 10.18 1.53 -11.67
C SER A 68 9.84 1.39 -13.15
N PRO A 69 9.86 2.49 -13.94
CA PRO A 69 9.53 2.45 -15.37
C PRO A 69 10.62 1.76 -16.18
N TYR A 70 10.23 1.17 -17.32
CA TYR A 70 11.16 0.52 -18.25
C TYR A 70 11.82 1.51 -19.20
N PHE A 71 11.03 2.41 -19.80
CA PHE A 71 11.56 3.43 -20.71
C PHE A 71 11.99 4.65 -19.90
N LEU A 72 13.27 5.00 -20.01
CA LEU A 72 13.87 6.17 -19.37
C LEU A 72 14.34 7.17 -20.45
N PHE A 73 13.99 8.42 -20.26
CA PHE A 73 14.44 9.56 -21.05
C PHE A 73 15.24 10.45 -20.15
N MET A 74 16.52 10.61 -20.44
CA MET A 74 17.48 11.35 -19.62
C MET A 74 18.00 12.56 -20.39
N SER A 75 18.05 13.73 -19.73
CA SER A 75 18.72 14.90 -20.31
C SER A 75 20.24 14.69 -20.35
N ARG A 76 20.90 15.28 -21.36
CA ARG A 76 22.35 15.11 -21.54
C ARG A 76 23.18 15.79 -20.45
N ASP A 77 22.63 16.79 -19.78
CA ASP A 77 23.23 17.44 -18.61
C ASP A 77 22.98 16.69 -17.27
N ALA A 78 22.32 15.53 -17.32
CA ALA A 78 21.97 14.70 -16.17
C ALA A 78 21.19 15.42 -15.04
N ASN A 79 20.48 16.51 -15.37
CA ASN A 79 19.65 17.25 -14.40
C ASN A 79 18.20 16.77 -14.35
N PHE A 80 17.82 15.89 -15.30
CA PHE A 80 16.44 15.48 -15.48
C PHE A 80 16.38 14.03 -16.00
N VAL A 81 15.51 13.23 -15.42
CA VAL A 81 15.14 11.90 -15.94
C VAL A 81 13.63 11.72 -15.88
N MET A 82 13.06 11.25 -16.94
CA MET A 82 11.66 10.90 -17.08
C MET A 82 11.52 9.42 -17.38
N GLY A 83 10.58 8.75 -16.75
CA GLY A 83 10.31 7.35 -16.98
C GLY A 83 8.84 7.09 -17.29
N LEU A 84 8.61 6.24 -18.28
CA LEU A 84 7.29 5.71 -18.64
C LEU A 84 7.33 4.20 -18.52
N GLY A 85 6.34 3.64 -17.83
CA GLY A 85 6.22 2.20 -17.67
C GLY A 85 4.77 1.75 -17.51
N GLY A 86 4.60 0.47 -17.56
CA GLY A 86 3.29 -0.13 -17.40
C GLY A 86 3.36 -1.59 -16.99
N VAL A 87 2.20 -2.10 -16.62
CA VAL A 87 1.99 -3.50 -16.26
C VAL A 87 0.69 -3.96 -16.92
N VAL A 88 0.76 -5.02 -17.68
CA VAL A 88 -0.43 -5.76 -18.12
C VAL A 88 -0.58 -6.96 -17.19
N ARG A 89 -1.68 -7.01 -16.44
CA ARG A 89 -1.96 -8.07 -15.48
C ARG A 89 -3.29 -8.74 -15.78
N MET A 90 -3.30 -10.06 -15.74
CA MET A 90 -4.52 -10.86 -15.82
C MET A 90 -4.54 -11.81 -14.63
N ARG A 91 -5.69 -11.90 -13.98
CA ARG A 91 -5.94 -12.85 -12.89
C ARG A 91 -7.19 -13.67 -13.19
N GLY A 92 -7.15 -14.95 -12.81
CA GLY A 92 -8.31 -15.81 -12.79
C GLY A 92 -8.41 -16.49 -11.43
N TRP A 93 -9.62 -16.79 -10.97
CA TRP A 93 -9.85 -17.49 -9.70
C TRP A 93 -11.04 -18.42 -9.75
N TYR A 94 -11.03 -19.37 -8.83
CA TYR A 94 -12.13 -20.24 -8.55
C TYR A 94 -12.41 -20.31 -7.06
N ASP A 95 -13.64 -19.96 -6.68
CA ASP A 95 -14.13 -19.99 -5.30
C ASP A 95 -14.94 -21.25 -5.05
N TRP A 96 -14.84 -21.79 -3.81
CA TRP A 96 -15.73 -22.81 -3.29
C TRP A 96 -15.96 -22.63 -1.78
N ASN A 97 -17.05 -23.20 -1.26
CA ASN A 97 -17.53 -23.03 0.10
C ASN A 97 -17.89 -21.58 0.49
N GLY A 98 -18.16 -20.72 -0.48
CA GLY A 98 -18.54 -19.33 -0.23
C GLY A 98 -17.87 -18.40 -1.22
N ALA A 99 -18.43 -18.31 -2.43
CA ALA A 99 -17.96 -17.36 -3.43
C ALA A 99 -18.15 -15.92 -2.97
N MET A 100 -17.14 -15.10 -3.13
CA MET A 100 -17.20 -13.68 -2.81
C MET A 100 -17.57 -12.87 -4.03
N PRO A 101 -18.37 -11.80 -3.88
CA PRO A 101 -18.76 -10.96 -5.02
C PRO A 101 -17.65 -10.03 -5.52
N ASN A 102 -16.41 -10.23 -5.06
CA ASN A 102 -15.27 -9.35 -5.31
C ASN A 102 -14.15 -10.07 -6.04
N ASN A 103 -13.37 -9.31 -6.81
CA ASN A 103 -12.12 -9.78 -7.41
C ASN A 103 -11.00 -10.01 -6.35
N GLY A 104 -11.06 -9.31 -5.19
CA GLY A 104 -10.23 -9.55 -4.02
C GLY A 104 -10.86 -10.56 -3.06
N PHE A 105 -10.04 -11.27 -2.30
CA PHE A 105 -10.50 -12.21 -1.28
C PHE A 105 -10.69 -11.48 0.06
N ILE A 106 -11.94 -11.08 0.36
CA ILE A 106 -12.31 -10.26 1.50
C ILE A 106 -13.12 -11.09 2.49
N PRO A 107 -12.55 -11.56 3.62
CA PRO A 107 -13.26 -12.34 4.63
C PRO A 107 -14.56 -11.72 5.14
N TYR A 108 -14.65 -10.38 5.21
CA TYR A 108 -15.88 -9.66 5.54
C TYR A 108 -17.08 -10.06 4.67
N ASN A 109 -16.84 -10.37 3.40
CA ASN A 109 -17.88 -10.67 2.41
C ASN A 109 -18.29 -12.16 2.37
N ILE A 110 -17.75 -13.01 3.23
CA ILE A 110 -18.20 -14.38 3.40
C ILE A 110 -19.63 -14.35 3.93
N ALA A 111 -20.57 -14.94 3.19
CA ALA A 111 -21.98 -14.92 3.55
C ALA A 111 -22.27 -15.77 4.80
N ILE A 112 -22.93 -15.18 5.79
CA ILE A 112 -23.48 -15.84 6.97
C ILE A 112 -24.94 -15.38 7.10
N PRO A 113 -25.92 -16.32 7.07
CA PRO A 113 -25.80 -17.75 6.79
C PRO A 113 -25.34 -18.08 5.37
N LYS A 114 -25.08 -19.35 5.10
CA LYS A 114 -24.65 -19.82 3.76
C LYS A 114 -25.60 -19.36 2.68
N ASN A 115 -25.06 -18.76 1.64
CA ASN A 115 -25.81 -18.42 0.43
C ASN A 115 -25.67 -19.54 -0.61
N PRO A 116 -26.70 -20.34 -0.88
CA PRO A 116 -26.61 -21.46 -1.82
C PRO A 116 -26.39 -21.02 -3.27
N LEU A 117 -26.69 -19.76 -3.62
CA LEU A 117 -26.46 -19.20 -4.93
C LEU A 117 -25.00 -18.77 -5.16
N ARG A 118 -24.18 -18.78 -4.12
CA ARG A 118 -22.78 -18.37 -4.12
C ARG A 118 -21.85 -19.43 -3.53
N GLU A 119 -22.04 -20.69 -3.85
CA GLU A 119 -21.18 -21.78 -3.38
C GLU A 119 -19.88 -21.85 -4.18
N LYS A 120 -19.96 -21.64 -5.48
CA LYS A 120 -18.85 -21.77 -6.43
C LYS A 120 -18.87 -20.64 -7.42
N TRP A 121 -17.70 -20.10 -7.75
CA TRP A 121 -17.58 -19.06 -8.77
C TRP A 121 -16.24 -19.13 -9.48
N LEU A 122 -16.28 -19.15 -10.81
CA LEU A 122 -15.13 -18.93 -11.68
C LEU A 122 -15.14 -17.47 -12.13
N GLY A 123 -14.07 -16.74 -11.85
CA GLY A 123 -13.94 -15.35 -12.21
C GLY A 123 -12.61 -15.02 -12.85
N SER A 124 -12.54 -13.89 -13.52
CA SER A 124 -11.30 -13.34 -14.06
C SER A 124 -11.35 -11.82 -14.10
N THR A 125 -10.17 -11.17 -14.06
CA THR A 125 -10.08 -9.72 -14.06
C THR A 125 -8.77 -9.23 -14.68
N PRO A 126 -8.80 -8.12 -15.46
CA PRO A 126 -7.61 -7.36 -15.83
C PRO A 126 -7.19 -6.34 -14.75
N ALA A 127 -7.89 -6.25 -13.62
CA ALA A 127 -7.60 -5.31 -12.56
C ALA A 127 -6.15 -5.43 -12.06
N GLY A 128 -5.51 -4.28 -11.88
CA GLY A 128 -4.08 -4.18 -11.60
C GLY A 128 -3.21 -3.98 -12.85
N THR A 129 -3.78 -4.05 -14.08
CA THR A 129 -3.16 -3.46 -15.27
C THR A 129 -3.03 -1.96 -15.05
N ALA A 130 -1.83 -1.41 -15.21
CA ALA A 130 -1.53 -0.03 -14.83
C ALA A 130 -0.54 0.62 -15.80
N LEU A 131 -0.65 1.94 -15.89
CA LEU A 131 0.35 2.83 -16.50
C LEU A 131 0.88 3.78 -15.44
N TYR A 132 2.16 4.08 -15.51
CA TYR A 132 2.78 5.02 -14.58
C TYR A 132 3.85 5.84 -15.27
N PHE A 133 3.95 7.06 -14.81
CA PHE A 133 4.88 8.07 -15.28
C PHE A 133 5.59 8.68 -14.09
N ARG A 134 6.91 8.82 -14.20
CA ARG A 134 7.74 9.40 -13.14
C ARG A 134 8.73 10.37 -13.74
N VAL A 135 8.84 11.54 -13.13
CA VAL A 135 9.87 12.55 -13.46
C VAL A 135 10.67 12.81 -12.21
N LEU A 136 11.96 12.86 -12.36
CA LEU A 136 12.91 13.32 -11.35
C LEU A 136 13.80 14.37 -11.96
N GLY A 137 14.09 15.40 -11.20
CA GLY A 137 15.06 16.41 -11.60
C GLY A 137 15.65 17.11 -10.39
N THR A 138 16.80 17.73 -10.64
CA THR A 138 17.46 18.59 -9.68
C THR A 138 17.61 19.97 -10.28
N ASN A 139 17.42 21.00 -9.48
CA ASN A 139 17.57 22.40 -9.89
C ASN A 139 18.28 23.18 -8.79
N THR A 140 19.30 23.93 -9.17
CA THR A 140 20.11 24.70 -8.22
C THR A 140 19.34 25.76 -7.43
N ARG A 141 18.19 26.21 -7.93
CA ARG A 141 17.35 27.22 -7.26
C ARG A 141 16.22 26.63 -6.45
N VAL A 142 15.66 25.50 -6.89
CA VAL A 142 14.43 24.93 -6.34
C VAL A 142 14.72 23.67 -5.50
N GLY A 143 15.82 22.98 -5.79
CA GLY A 143 16.20 21.72 -5.16
C GLY A 143 15.72 20.50 -5.96
N ASP A 144 15.65 19.36 -5.31
CA ASP A 144 15.26 18.11 -5.91
C ASP A 144 13.72 17.98 -5.97
N TYR A 145 13.22 17.61 -7.14
CA TYR A 145 11.78 17.47 -7.36
C TYR A 145 11.44 16.15 -8.02
N GLN A 146 10.25 15.65 -7.71
CA GLN A 146 9.66 14.47 -8.33
C GLN A 146 8.21 14.75 -8.70
N LEU A 147 7.79 14.23 -9.85
CA LEU A 147 6.38 14.05 -10.22
C LEU A 147 6.12 12.57 -10.42
N TYR A 148 4.99 12.07 -9.91
CA TYR A 148 4.57 10.70 -10.12
C TYR A 148 3.08 10.63 -10.39
N ILE A 149 2.72 9.91 -11.45
CA ILE A 149 1.33 9.61 -11.81
C ILE A 149 1.24 8.11 -12.05
N GLU A 150 0.26 7.47 -11.43
CA GLU A 150 -0.09 6.07 -11.64
C GLU A 150 -1.60 5.96 -11.80
N ALA A 151 -2.04 5.30 -12.88
CA ALA A 151 -3.42 4.94 -13.08
C ALA A 151 -3.51 3.44 -13.39
N ASN A 152 -4.56 2.80 -12.90
CA ASN A 152 -4.80 1.39 -13.12
C ASN A 152 -6.22 1.13 -13.63
N PHE A 153 -6.39 -0.04 -14.25
CA PHE A 153 -7.70 -0.53 -14.60
C PHE A 153 -8.30 -1.24 -13.39
N ASP A 154 -9.44 -0.74 -12.92
CA ASP A 154 -10.21 -1.27 -11.79
C ASP A 154 -11.67 -0.81 -11.88
N GLY A 155 -12.31 -0.49 -10.75
CA GLY A 155 -13.67 0.02 -10.70
C GLY A 155 -14.74 -1.06 -10.78
N TYR A 156 -16.00 -0.64 -10.91
CA TYR A 156 -17.17 -1.52 -10.88
C TYR A 156 -17.10 -2.62 -11.96
N ASN A 157 -16.71 -2.25 -13.18
CA ASN A 157 -16.57 -3.19 -14.31
C ASN A 157 -15.17 -3.81 -14.37
N GLN A 158 -14.27 -3.48 -13.43
CA GLN A 158 -12.86 -3.92 -13.40
C GLN A 158 -12.07 -3.50 -14.66
N ARG A 159 -12.57 -2.53 -15.41
CA ARG A 159 -12.01 -2.02 -16.67
C ARG A 159 -11.96 -0.50 -16.72
N ASP A 160 -12.43 0.18 -15.66
CA ASP A 160 -12.38 1.64 -15.59
C ASP A 160 -10.94 2.09 -15.34
N PHE A 161 -10.50 3.10 -16.09
CA PHE A 161 -9.16 3.66 -15.91
C PHE A 161 -9.20 4.71 -14.80
N LEU A 162 -8.68 4.35 -13.63
CA LEU A 162 -8.77 5.13 -12.41
C LEU A 162 -7.41 5.67 -11.98
N LEU A 163 -7.40 6.91 -11.53
CA LEU A 163 -6.22 7.51 -10.91
C LEU A 163 -5.89 6.77 -9.59
N LYS A 164 -4.68 6.22 -9.51
CA LYS A 164 -4.19 5.52 -8.32
C LYS A 164 -3.36 6.43 -7.43
N LYS A 165 -2.49 7.24 -8.04
CA LYS A 165 -1.65 8.22 -7.39
C LYS A 165 -1.35 9.37 -8.36
N ALA A 166 -1.28 10.59 -7.84
CA ALA A 166 -0.80 11.76 -8.56
C ALA A 166 -0.23 12.75 -7.55
N TYR A 167 1.08 12.82 -7.45
CA TYR A 167 1.73 13.69 -6.47
C TYR A 167 3.02 14.31 -6.99
N ALA A 168 3.37 15.43 -6.40
CA ALA A 168 4.65 16.09 -6.57
C ALA A 168 5.41 16.08 -5.24
N THR A 169 6.73 15.90 -5.32
CA THR A 169 7.63 16.13 -4.18
C THR A 169 8.59 17.25 -4.51
N LEU A 170 8.92 18.05 -3.52
CA LEU A 170 9.92 19.10 -3.59
C LEU A 170 10.69 19.11 -2.27
N ASN A 171 11.95 18.70 -2.32
CA ASN A 171 12.76 18.45 -1.13
C ASN A 171 12.02 17.53 -0.14
N ASP A 172 11.71 18.01 1.07
CA ASP A 172 11.02 17.26 2.12
C ASP A 172 9.48 17.28 2.00
N TRP A 173 8.93 18.00 1.03
CA TRP A 173 7.48 18.18 0.90
C TRP A 173 6.89 17.30 -0.20
N THR A 174 5.74 16.70 0.09
CA THR A 174 4.92 15.98 -0.89
C THR A 174 3.53 16.56 -0.90
N ILE A 175 2.99 16.85 -2.08
CA ILE A 175 1.64 17.39 -2.28
C ILE A 175 0.95 16.58 -3.36
N GLY A 176 -0.28 16.16 -3.12
CA GLY A 176 -1.12 15.49 -4.11
C GLY A 176 -1.87 14.29 -3.57
N TYR A 177 -2.35 13.43 -4.46
CA TYR A 177 -3.06 12.20 -4.15
C TYR A 177 -2.08 11.04 -4.04
N ALA A 178 -1.86 10.56 -2.83
CA ALA A 178 -0.78 9.65 -2.49
C ALA A 178 -1.17 8.72 -1.33
N HIS A 179 -0.35 7.71 -1.03
CA HIS A 179 -0.55 6.90 0.18
C HIS A 179 -0.55 7.79 1.42
N SER A 180 -1.53 7.56 2.29
CA SER A 180 -1.59 8.19 3.61
C SER A 180 -0.28 7.97 4.37
N THR A 181 0.07 8.93 5.21
CA THR A 181 1.21 8.83 6.13
C THR A 181 1.00 7.74 7.19
N PHE A 182 -0.25 7.38 7.43
CA PHE A 182 -0.60 6.25 8.30
C PHE A 182 -0.33 4.88 7.66
N SER A 183 -0.24 4.78 6.32
CA SER A 183 0.03 3.54 5.58
C SER A 183 1.53 3.23 5.49
N ASP A 184 1.87 1.93 5.46
CA ASP A 184 3.23 1.46 5.14
C ASP A 184 3.22 0.55 3.91
N PRO A 185 3.38 1.12 2.70
CA PRO A 185 3.31 0.34 1.47
C PRO A 185 4.49 -0.62 1.27
N LEU A 186 5.58 -0.47 2.03
CA LEU A 186 6.73 -1.40 1.97
C LEU A 186 6.49 -2.68 2.77
N ALA A 187 5.59 -2.63 3.77
CA ALA A 187 5.25 -3.79 4.59
C ALA A 187 4.17 -4.69 3.93
N GLU A 188 3.69 -4.33 2.73
CA GLU A 188 2.74 -5.16 1.97
C GLU A 188 3.46 -6.39 1.37
N PRO A 189 3.05 -7.63 1.73
CA PRO A 189 3.58 -8.83 1.09
C PRO A 189 3.08 -8.97 -0.34
N LEU A 190 3.87 -9.60 -1.21
CA LEU A 190 3.43 -9.88 -2.58
C LEU A 190 2.39 -11.00 -2.57
N LEU A 191 1.22 -10.72 -3.14
CA LEU A 191 0.08 -11.63 -3.26
C LEU A 191 -0.43 -11.65 -4.71
N VAL A 192 -1.05 -12.78 -5.11
CA VAL A 192 -1.87 -12.85 -6.33
C VAL A 192 -3.20 -12.15 -6.08
N ASP A 193 -3.76 -12.29 -4.88
CA ASP A 193 -4.94 -11.54 -4.45
C ASP A 193 -4.66 -10.03 -4.47
N GLY A 194 -5.56 -9.27 -5.09
CA GLY A 194 -5.39 -7.83 -5.23
C GLY A 194 -5.83 -7.02 -4.03
N GLN A 195 -6.45 -7.66 -3.03
CA GLN A 195 -6.93 -6.99 -1.82
C GLN A 195 -5.83 -6.89 -0.74
N GLY A 196 -4.92 -7.85 -0.69
CA GLY A 196 -3.94 -7.95 0.38
C GLY A 196 -4.50 -8.56 1.67
N PRO A 197 -3.68 -8.63 2.74
CA PRO A 197 -4.12 -9.13 4.04
C PRO A 197 -5.24 -8.26 4.61
N ASN A 198 -6.22 -8.88 5.28
CA ASN A 198 -7.42 -8.20 5.76
C ASN A 198 -7.17 -7.07 6.79
N ALA A 199 -6.05 -7.08 7.48
CA ALA A 199 -5.63 -6.03 8.42
C ALA A 199 -4.67 -5.00 7.81
N TYR A 200 -4.38 -5.08 6.51
CA TYR A 200 -3.51 -4.14 5.83
C TYR A 200 -4.16 -2.76 5.75
N VAL A 201 -3.40 -1.72 6.13
CA VAL A 201 -3.80 -0.33 6.00
C VAL A 201 -3.31 0.18 4.64
N SER A 202 -4.22 0.23 3.66
CA SER A 202 -3.96 0.66 2.28
C SER A 202 -4.87 1.80 1.89
N THR A 203 -4.62 2.98 2.42
CA THR A 203 -5.41 4.16 2.08
C THR A 203 -4.59 5.19 1.33
N THR A 204 -5.26 5.88 0.40
CA THR A 204 -4.73 7.05 -0.32
C THR A 204 -5.59 8.27 -0.01
N ALA A 205 -4.98 9.43 0.06
CA ALA A 205 -5.66 10.68 0.30
C ALA A 205 -5.01 11.83 -0.48
N VAL A 206 -5.74 12.89 -0.72
CA VAL A 206 -5.13 14.17 -1.08
C VAL A 206 -4.47 14.72 0.18
N LEU A 207 -3.18 14.97 0.14
CA LEU A 207 -2.40 15.33 1.32
C LEU A 207 -1.32 16.36 1.03
N VAL A 208 -0.90 17.01 2.10
CA VAL A 208 0.38 17.72 2.19
C VAL A 208 1.16 17.03 3.30
N ARG A 209 2.33 16.49 2.95
CA ARG A 209 3.24 15.77 3.85
C ARG A 209 4.59 16.48 3.89
N TRP A 210 5.10 16.63 5.09
CA TRP A 210 6.52 16.87 5.34
C TRP A 210 7.19 15.59 5.81
N MET A 211 8.32 15.21 5.21
CA MET A 211 9.08 14.01 5.54
C MET A 211 10.56 14.32 5.55
N HIS A 212 11.24 14.07 6.67
CA HIS A 212 12.61 14.46 6.88
C HIS A 212 13.46 13.32 7.46
N ASN A 213 14.70 13.22 6.96
CA ASN A 213 15.69 12.31 7.51
C ASN A 213 16.38 12.97 8.70
N LEU A 214 16.01 12.60 9.93
CA LEU A 214 16.73 13.04 11.15
C LEU A 214 18.18 12.55 11.14
N ARG A 215 18.36 11.32 10.62
CA ARG A 215 19.63 10.65 10.40
C ARG A 215 19.54 9.83 9.11
N LYS A 216 20.65 9.21 8.68
CA LYS A 216 20.67 8.32 7.51
C LYS A 216 19.72 7.12 7.64
N ASP A 217 19.45 6.70 8.86
CA ASP A 217 18.69 5.51 9.26
C ASP A 217 17.38 5.87 9.97
N TRP A 218 17.06 7.17 10.17
CA TRP A 218 15.86 7.59 10.89
C TRP A 218 15.06 8.65 10.15
N ILE A 219 13.85 8.30 9.78
CA ILE A 219 12.93 9.14 9.00
C ILE A 219 11.72 9.46 9.86
N VAL A 220 11.27 10.71 9.81
CA VAL A 220 10.01 11.17 10.41
C VAL A 220 9.15 11.84 9.36
N ALA A 221 7.84 11.74 9.50
CA ALA A 221 6.90 12.42 8.63
C ALA A 221 5.67 12.87 9.41
N GLY A 222 5.08 13.97 8.94
CA GLY A 222 3.77 14.46 9.37
C GLY A 222 2.98 14.96 8.18
N SER A 223 1.66 14.80 8.20
CA SER A 223 0.78 15.21 7.11
C SER A 223 -0.56 15.74 7.60
N VAL A 224 -1.13 16.56 6.74
CA VAL A 224 -2.53 16.96 6.75
C VAL A 224 -3.18 16.28 5.54
N GLU A 225 -4.24 15.51 5.76
CA GLU A 225 -4.85 14.63 4.75
C GLU A 225 -6.35 14.91 4.65
N MET A 226 -6.88 14.97 3.43
CA MET A 226 -8.32 15.08 3.21
C MET A 226 -9.02 13.85 3.79
N PRO A 227 -10.05 14.06 4.63
CA PRO A 227 -10.74 12.97 5.29
C PRO A 227 -11.62 12.19 4.31
N GLN A 228 -11.81 10.92 4.63
CA GLN A 228 -12.82 10.06 4.03
C GLN A 228 -13.36 9.17 5.15
N SER A 229 -14.56 9.45 5.64
CA SER A 229 -15.21 8.68 6.69
C SER A 229 -16.38 7.87 6.15
N PHE A 230 -16.54 6.65 6.68
CA PHE A 230 -17.66 5.76 6.36
C PHE A 230 -18.55 5.60 7.60
N VAL A 231 -19.62 6.37 7.62
CA VAL A 231 -20.53 6.50 8.76
C VAL A 231 -21.74 5.59 8.58
N GLY A 232 -21.97 4.69 9.54
CA GLY A 232 -23.11 3.77 9.58
C GLY A 232 -24.36 4.39 10.19
N ALA A 233 -24.78 5.58 9.73
CA ALA A 233 -25.99 6.23 10.21
C ALA A 233 -27.25 5.47 9.73
N ASN A 234 -28.28 5.38 10.59
CA ASN A 234 -29.52 4.65 10.28
C ASN A 234 -30.54 5.47 9.48
N GLY A 235 -30.30 6.77 9.28
CA GLY A 235 -31.18 7.68 8.54
C GLY A 235 -32.47 8.09 9.26
N THR A 236 -32.78 7.50 10.41
CA THR A 236 -33.99 7.79 11.20
C THR A 236 -33.70 8.62 12.44
N THR A 237 -32.70 8.22 13.23
CA THR A 237 -32.26 8.95 14.43
C THR A 237 -30.91 9.63 14.24
N THR A 238 -30.10 9.18 13.29
CA THR A 238 -28.79 9.73 12.97
C THR A 238 -28.62 9.87 11.46
N LYS A 239 -27.75 10.81 11.03
CA LYS A 239 -27.43 11.05 9.63
C LYS A 239 -25.95 11.40 9.48
N ALA A 240 -25.30 10.84 8.45
CA ALA A 240 -23.97 11.25 8.05
C ALA A 240 -24.00 12.68 7.49
N ILE A 241 -23.00 13.47 7.85
CA ILE A 241 -22.76 14.81 7.31
C ILE A 241 -21.34 14.89 6.74
N PRO A 242 -21.04 15.85 5.85
CA PRO A 242 -19.71 15.99 5.29
C PRO A 242 -18.62 16.20 6.34
N ASP A 243 -17.48 15.57 6.12
CA ASP A 243 -16.27 15.82 6.89
C ASP A 243 -15.85 17.29 6.73
N TRP A 244 -15.46 17.95 7.82
CA TRP A 244 -15.12 19.37 7.82
C TRP A 244 -13.69 19.65 8.33
N MET A 245 -13.05 18.67 8.94
CA MET A 245 -11.70 18.78 9.49
C MET A 245 -10.79 17.73 8.85
N PRO A 246 -9.57 18.11 8.43
CA PRO A 246 -8.63 17.15 7.85
C PRO A 246 -8.13 16.15 8.92
N ASN A 247 -7.72 14.98 8.46
CA ASN A 247 -6.98 14.02 9.27
C ASN A 247 -5.55 14.52 9.49
N LEU A 248 -4.99 14.24 10.66
CA LEU A 248 -3.59 14.45 10.98
C LEU A 248 -2.91 13.10 11.12
N ALA A 249 -1.88 12.85 10.34
CA ALA A 249 -1.13 11.60 10.43
C ALA A 249 0.37 11.85 10.54
N ALA A 250 1.07 10.95 11.23
CA ALA A 250 2.51 11.03 11.40
C ALA A 250 3.11 9.63 11.51
N PHE A 251 4.40 9.50 11.13
CA PHE A 251 5.17 8.29 11.42
C PHE A 251 6.60 8.61 11.83
N SER A 252 7.21 7.65 12.52
CA SER A 252 8.65 7.55 12.76
C SER A 252 9.13 6.19 12.30
N GLN A 253 10.17 6.14 11.46
CA GLN A 253 10.73 4.93 10.88
C GLN A 253 12.22 4.86 11.15
N TYR A 254 12.65 3.70 11.63
CA TYR A 254 14.05 3.34 11.75
C TYR A 254 14.40 2.26 10.73
N GLU A 255 15.40 2.52 9.88
CA GLU A 255 15.85 1.65 8.79
C GLU A 255 17.30 1.21 9.05
N TRP A 256 17.51 -0.05 9.46
CA TRP A 256 18.85 -0.58 9.75
C TRP A 256 19.58 -1.15 8.53
N ALA A 257 18.85 -1.38 7.42
CA ALA A 257 19.41 -1.81 6.15
C ALA A 257 18.43 -1.49 5.01
N PRO A 258 18.85 -1.42 3.75
CA PRO A 258 17.97 -1.11 2.63
C PRO A 258 16.71 -1.99 2.59
N ASN A 259 15.54 -1.35 2.60
CA ASN A 259 14.22 -1.99 2.66
C ASN A 259 14.00 -2.89 3.90
N GLN A 260 14.67 -2.62 5.00
CA GLN A 260 14.46 -3.28 6.29
C GLN A 260 14.26 -2.23 7.36
N HIS A 261 13.07 -2.17 7.93
CA HIS A 261 12.69 -1.11 8.83
C HIS A 261 11.68 -1.56 9.88
N VAL A 262 11.54 -0.74 10.89
CA VAL A 262 10.39 -0.69 11.78
C VAL A 262 9.78 0.71 11.70
N ARG A 263 8.46 0.79 11.57
CA ARG A 263 7.70 2.05 11.52
C ARG A 263 6.61 2.04 12.57
N LEU A 264 6.54 3.12 13.33
CA LEU A 264 5.42 3.47 14.18
C LEU A 264 4.67 4.64 13.55
N ALA A 265 3.38 4.46 13.26
CA ALA A 265 2.54 5.50 12.69
C ALA A 265 1.32 5.76 13.56
N GLY A 266 0.79 6.99 13.49
CA GLY A 266 -0.42 7.42 14.17
C GLY A 266 -1.29 8.29 13.27
N ILE A 267 -2.61 8.26 13.53
CA ILE A 267 -3.60 9.11 12.86
C ILE A 267 -4.62 9.64 13.86
N LEU A 268 -5.04 10.90 13.68
CA LEU A 268 -6.13 11.54 14.38
C LEU A 268 -7.18 12.00 13.37
N ARG A 269 -8.46 11.78 13.70
CA ARG A 269 -9.60 12.09 12.83
C ARG A 269 -10.72 12.75 13.64
N VAL A 270 -11.48 13.61 12.97
CA VAL A 270 -12.76 14.13 13.47
C VAL A 270 -13.86 13.53 12.62
N LEU A 271 -14.81 12.85 13.22
CA LEU A 271 -15.88 12.11 12.58
C LEU A 271 -17.22 12.78 12.89
N PRO A 272 -17.76 13.63 11.99
CA PRO A 272 -18.97 14.37 12.25
C PRO A 272 -20.22 13.55 11.92
N TYR A 273 -21.30 13.77 12.69
CA TYR A 273 -22.62 13.25 12.42
C TYR A 273 -23.71 14.19 12.90
N ARG A 274 -24.93 13.98 12.43
CA ARG A 274 -26.10 14.71 12.89
C ARG A 274 -27.00 13.79 13.70
N ASN A 275 -27.33 14.23 14.92
CA ASN A 275 -28.39 13.67 15.74
C ASN A 275 -29.73 14.26 15.25
N LEU A 276 -30.62 13.42 14.74
CA LEU A 276 -31.94 13.84 14.23
C LEU A 276 -32.97 13.97 15.32
N VAL A 277 -32.75 13.39 16.52
CA VAL A 277 -33.63 13.51 17.68
C VAL A 277 -33.52 14.90 18.29
N THR A 278 -32.28 15.37 18.49
CA THR A 278 -32.01 16.71 19.06
C THR A 278 -31.82 17.78 17.99
N ALA A 279 -31.78 17.39 16.69
CA ALA A 279 -31.49 18.26 15.55
C ALA A 279 -30.15 19.00 15.65
N GLN A 280 -29.14 18.38 16.28
CA GLN A 280 -27.80 18.95 16.49
C GLN A 280 -26.72 18.15 15.77
N ASN A 281 -25.63 18.84 15.40
CA ASN A 281 -24.43 18.19 14.87
C ASN A 281 -23.47 17.89 16.00
N HIS A 282 -22.86 16.69 15.93
CA HIS A 282 -21.87 16.20 16.89
C HIS A 282 -20.61 15.75 16.16
N ASN A 283 -19.52 15.63 16.89
CA ASN A 283 -18.23 15.14 16.42
C ASN A 283 -17.72 14.08 17.37
N GLU A 284 -17.25 12.98 16.82
CA GLU A 284 -16.48 11.95 17.53
C GLU A 284 -15.02 12.01 17.13
N ILE A 285 -14.13 11.66 18.06
CA ILE A 285 -12.69 11.60 17.82
C ILE A 285 -12.31 10.16 17.45
N GLY A 286 -11.86 9.99 16.21
CA GLY A 286 -11.20 8.78 15.76
C GLY A 286 -9.68 8.89 15.92
N TRP A 287 -9.02 7.77 16.23
CA TRP A 287 -7.57 7.70 16.28
C TRP A 287 -7.10 6.28 16.00
N GLY A 288 -5.87 6.15 15.49
CA GLY A 288 -5.24 4.87 15.25
C GLY A 288 -3.74 4.91 15.47
N VAL A 289 -3.20 3.76 15.85
CA VAL A 289 -1.76 3.50 15.89
C VAL A 289 -1.46 2.26 15.08
N GLN A 290 -0.32 2.26 14.39
CA GLN A 290 0.16 1.16 13.58
C GLN A 290 1.65 0.94 13.85
N LEU A 291 2.02 -0.32 14.02
CA LEU A 291 3.39 -0.78 14.03
C LEU A 291 3.59 -1.72 12.84
N SER A 292 4.58 -1.44 12.00
CA SER A 292 4.93 -2.28 10.85
C SER A 292 6.42 -2.52 10.78
N SER A 293 6.81 -3.61 10.14
CA SER A 293 8.22 -3.96 9.95
C SER A 293 8.44 -4.85 8.73
N VAL A 294 9.56 -4.63 8.08
CA VAL A 294 10.12 -5.51 7.06
C VAL A 294 11.50 -5.95 7.50
N MET A 295 11.74 -7.25 7.58
CA MET A 295 12.98 -7.83 8.07
C MET A 295 13.50 -8.92 7.12
N ARG A 296 14.83 -9.03 7.00
CA ARG A 296 15.51 -10.11 6.26
C ARG A 296 16.49 -10.83 7.19
N PRO A 297 16.01 -11.79 8.01
CA PRO A 297 16.86 -12.53 8.95
C PRO A 297 17.98 -13.29 8.24
N CYS A 298 17.76 -13.75 7.02
CA CYS A 298 18.75 -14.38 6.16
C CYS A 298 18.44 -14.04 4.68
N LYS A 299 19.43 -14.28 3.80
CA LYS A 299 19.34 -13.90 2.37
C LYS A 299 18.06 -14.32 1.66
N PRO A 300 17.56 -15.59 1.81
CA PRO A 300 16.37 -16.03 1.07
C PRO A 300 15.06 -15.63 1.73
N LEU A 301 15.03 -15.18 3.00
CA LEU A 301 13.80 -14.98 3.78
C LEU A 301 13.55 -13.51 4.03
N THR A 302 12.36 -13.03 3.64
CA THR A 302 11.82 -11.72 4.03
C THR A 302 10.56 -11.92 4.86
N LEU A 303 10.48 -11.22 5.99
CA LEU A 303 9.32 -11.19 6.87
C LEU A 303 8.66 -9.82 6.79
N TYR A 304 7.33 -9.82 6.74
CA TYR A 304 6.48 -8.63 6.75
C TYR A 304 5.55 -8.74 7.96
N LEU A 305 5.50 -7.69 8.76
CA LEU A 305 4.66 -7.65 9.97
C LEU A 305 3.91 -6.32 10.02
N MET A 306 2.66 -6.36 10.40
CA MET A 306 1.86 -5.18 10.69
C MET A 306 0.85 -5.47 11.80
N GLY A 307 0.71 -4.52 12.72
CA GLY A 307 -0.34 -4.51 13.72
C GLY A 307 -0.93 -3.11 13.81
N ASN A 308 -2.25 -3.01 13.91
CA ASN A 308 -2.95 -1.73 14.08
C ASN A 308 -4.02 -1.85 15.17
N TYR A 309 -4.24 -0.74 15.86
CA TYR A 309 -5.28 -0.60 16.87
C TYR A 309 -5.80 0.84 16.87
N GLY A 310 -7.09 1.00 17.06
CA GLY A 310 -7.69 2.33 17.15
C GLY A 310 -9.21 2.29 17.23
N ARG A 311 -9.82 3.46 17.11
CA ARG A 311 -11.26 3.66 17.00
C ARG A 311 -11.57 4.62 15.87
N GLY A 312 -12.68 4.33 15.14
CA GLY A 312 -13.07 5.14 13.99
C GLY A 312 -12.06 5.10 12.83
N ILE A 313 -11.41 3.96 12.60
CA ILE A 313 -10.41 3.73 11.53
C ILE A 313 -10.77 2.56 10.61
N SER A 314 -12.03 2.14 10.58
CA SER A 314 -12.48 1.00 9.78
C SER A 314 -12.31 1.23 8.28
N SER A 315 -12.55 2.45 7.80
CA SER A 315 -12.35 2.84 6.41
C SER A 315 -10.90 2.77 5.93
N LEU A 316 -9.94 2.64 6.86
CA LEU A 316 -8.51 2.57 6.55
C LEU A 316 -8.00 1.14 6.47
N THR A 317 -8.79 0.13 6.88
CA THR A 317 -8.37 -1.27 6.98
C THR A 317 -9.06 -2.15 5.94
N GLY A 318 -8.33 -3.13 5.40
CA GLY A 318 -8.73 -3.92 4.24
C GLY A 318 -10.11 -4.56 4.30
N ASP A 319 -10.45 -5.27 5.38
CA ASP A 319 -11.74 -5.97 5.49
C ASP A 319 -12.92 -5.01 5.74
N LEU A 320 -12.74 -4.07 6.67
CA LEU A 320 -13.83 -3.22 7.15
C LEU A 320 -14.08 -1.97 6.32
N ILE A 321 -13.26 -1.71 5.32
CA ILE A 321 -13.53 -0.66 4.32
C ILE A 321 -14.86 -0.89 3.58
N MET A 322 -15.32 -2.15 3.52
CA MET A 322 -16.61 -2.53 2.92
C MET A 322 -17.82 -2.27 3.82
N GLY A 323 -17.60 -1.94 5.10
CA GLY A 323 -18.62 -1.62 6.08
C GLY A 323 -18.52 -0.16 6.53
N ASN A 324 -19.59 0.41 7.00
CA ASN A 324 -19.63 1.79 7.47
C ASN A 324 -19.38 1.85 8.99
N TYR A 325 -18.19 1.37 9.43
CA TYR A 325 -17.88 1.19 10.85
C TYR A 325 -16.97 2.29 11.45
N ASP A 326 -16.73 3.40 10.76
CA ASP A 326 -16.01 4.53 11.38
C ASP A 326 -16.83 5.16 12.51
N LEU A 327 -18.14 5.33 12.29
CA LEU A 327 -19.14 5.63 13.31
C LEU A 327 -20.32 4.68 13.15
N VAL A 328 -20.83 4.20 14.28
CA VAL A 328 -22.02 3.35 14.34
C VAL A 328 -23.01 3.92 15.35
N ASN A 329 -24.30 3.59 15.16
CA ASN A 329 -25.34 4.03 16.10
C ASN A 329 -25.13 3.39 17.47
N ASN A 330 -25.34 4.18 18.51
CA ASN A 330 -25.39 3.67 19.88
C ASN A 330 -26.75 2.97 20.08
N PRO A 331 -26.78 1.66 20.37
CA PRO A 331 -28.04 0.95 20.60
C PRO A 331 -28.74 1.37 21.91
N ASP A 332 -27.98 1.93 22.87
CA ASP A 332 -28.48 2.27 24.20
C ASP A 332 -29.00 3.72 24.28
N ASP A 333 -28.66 4.58 23.27
CA ASP A 333 -29.05 5.99 23.26
C ASP A 333 -29.38 6.48 21.85
N ALA A 334 -30.69 6.61 21.58
CA ALA A 334 -31.19 6.97 20.26
C ALA A 334 -30.71 8.37 19.82
N GLY A 335 -30.15 8.47 18.62
CA GLY A 335 -29.62 9.73 18.05
C GLY A 335 -28.14 9.96 18.36
N THR A 336 -27.51 9.14 19.18
CA THR A 336 -26.04 9.18 19.37
C THR A 336 -25.32 8.14 18.55
N MET A 337 -24.07 8.44 18.21
CA MET A 337 -23.16 7.54 17.52
C MET A 337 -21.84 7.45 18.29
N TYR A 338 -21.11 6.38 18.12
CA TYR A 338 -19.78 6.22 18.68
C TYR A 338 -18.83 5.62 17.66
N ALA A 339 -17.53 5.86 17.83
CA ALA A 339 -16.47 5.27 17.04
C ALA A 339 -16.04 3.93 17.67
N PRO A 340 -16.37 2.79 17.08
CA PRO A 340 -15.99 1.48 17.63
C PRO A 340 -14.49 1.25 17.55
N ARG A 341 -13.97 0.43 18.45
CA ARG A 341 -12.57 0.00 18.43
C ARG A 341 -12.39 -1.15 17.44
N LEU A 342 -11.20 -1.23 16.88
CA LEU A 342 -10.76 -2.36 16.10
C LEU A 342 -9.29 -2.70 16.40
N PHE A 343 -8.96 -3.96 16.17
CA PHE A 343 -7.60 -4.50 16.27
C PHE A 343 -7.33 -5.38 15.06
N GLY A 344 -6.23 -5.12 14.37
CA GLY A 344 -5.81 -5.90 13.22
C GLY A 344 -4.33 -6.23 13.28
N TRP A 345 -3.97 -7.38 12.70
CA TRP A 345 -2.57 -7.77 12.50
C TRP A 345 -2.43 -8.72 11.33
N TYR A 346 -1.28 -8.71 10.72
CA TYR A 346 -0.83 -9.79 9.85
C TYR A 346 0.67 -10.02 9.98
N GLY A 347 1.07 -11.24 9.65
CA GLY A 347 2.44 -11.64 9.43
C GLY A 347 2.56 -12.37 8.10
N ALA A 348 3.63 -12.09 7.37
CA ALA A 348 3.94 -12.79 6.14
C ALA A 348 5.41 -13.16 6.07
N ALA A 349 5.69 -14.30 5.43
CA ALA A 349 7.03 -14.79 5.16
C ALA A 349 7.15 -15.08 3.67
N GLN A 350 8.16 -14.51 3.02
CA GLN A 350 8.49 -14.75 1.62
C GLN A 350 9.86 -15.41 1.54
N TYR A 351 9.93 -16.59 0.93
CA TYR A 351 11.16 -17.37 0.80
C TYR A 351 11.56 -17.56 -0.65
N HIS A 352 12.76 -17.15 -1.00
CA HIS A 352 13.34 -17.28 -2.34
C HIS A 352 14.13 -18.59 -2.44
N PHE A 353 13.61 -19.58 -3.19
CA PHE A 353 14.30 -20.80 -3.52
C PHE A 353 15.45 -20.54 -4.51
N THR A 354 15.17 -19.67 -5.48
CA THR A 354 16.12 -19.12 -6.44
C THR A 354 15.84 -17.63 -6.63
N PRO A 355 16.68 -16.84 -7.31
CA PRO A 355 16.38 -15.46 -7.62
C PRO A 355 15.04 -15.25 -8.35
N ASN A 356 14.59 -16.24 -9.11
CA ASN A 356 13.40 -16.17 -9.96
C ASN A 356 12.18 -16.95 -9.41
N LEU A 357 12.37 -17.82 -8.42
CA LEU A 357 11.29 -18.66 -7.86
C LEU A 357 11.22 -18.44 -6.36
N PHE A 358 10.04 -18.03 -5.89
CA PHE A 358 9.80 -17.77 -4.47
C PHE A 358 8.36 -18.09 -4.08
N ALA A 359 8.17 -18.42 -2.81
CA ALA A 359 6.86 -18.66 -2.21
C ALA A 359 6.62 -17.70 -1.06
N GLY A 360 5.35 -17.44 -0.77
CA GLY A 360 4.91 -16.62 0.34
C GLY A 360 3.81 -17.31 1.15
N LEU A 361 3.86 -17.11 2.47
CA LEU A 361 2.78 -17.44 3.39
C LEU A 361 2.38 -16.19 4.13
N THR A 362 1.10 -15.86 4.10
CA THR A 362 0.52 -14.71 4.81
C THR A 362 -0.60 -15.18 5.70
N VAL A 363 -0.66 -14.68 6.92
CA VAL A 363 -1.77 -14.90 7.85
C VAL A 363 -2.11 -13.59 8.53
N GLY A 364 -3.41 -13.26 8.62
CA GLY A 364 -3.87 -12.04 9.26
C GLY A 364 -5.24 -12.19 9.89
N GLN A 365 -5.54 -11.30 10.82
CA GLN A 365 -6.83 -11.20 11.49
C GLN A 365 -7.19 -9.73 11.68
N LEU A 366 -8.46 -9.41 11.42
CA LEU A 366 -9.06 -8.13 11.79
C LEU A 366 -10.26 -8.38 12.70
N ARG A 367 -10.31 -7.67 13.83
CA ARG A 367 -11.36 -7.76 14.84
C ARG A 367 -12.08 -6.44 15.02
N TYR A 368 -13.39 -6.51 15.01
CA TYR A 368 -14.29 -5.44 15.41
C TYR A 368 -14.62 -5.58 16.90
N LEU A 369 -14.42 -4.51 17.66
CA LEU A 369 -14.55 -4.48 19.12
C LEU A 369 -15.54 -3.36 19.51
N PRO A 370 -16.86 -3.60 19.40
CA PRO A 370 -17.86 -2.59 19.76
C PRO A 370 -17.83 -2.29 21.26
N ASP A 371 -18.12 -1.04 21.65
CA ASP A 371 -18.20 -0.62 23.05
C ASP A 371 -19.58 -0.87 23.66
N HIS A 372 -20.60 -1.05 22.82
CA HIS A 372 -21.99 -1.35 23.19
C HIS A 372 -22.42 -2.70 22.64
N THR A 373 -23.58 -3.21 23.07
CA THR A 373 -24.10 -4.49 22.62
C THR A 373 -24.37 -4.49 21.12
N PRO A 374 -23.59 -5.25 20.32
CA PRO A 374 -23.74 -5.27 18.87
C PRO A 374 -24.94 -6.12 18.44
N SER A 375 -25.37 -5.97 17.19
CA SER A 375 -26.29 -6.91 16.57
C SER A 375 -25.66 -8.33 16.53
N PRO A 376 -26.42 -9.41 16.83
CA PRO A 376 -25.90 -10.77 16.76
C PRO A 376 -25.26 -11.13 15.42
N THR A 377 -25.81 -10.64 14.32
CA THR A 377 -25.32 -10.90 12.94
C THR A 377 -24.18 -9.98 12.49
N GLU A 378 -23.79 -9.05 13.36
CA GLU A 378 -22.70 -8.13 13.05
C GLU A 378 -21.35 -8.82 13.01
N TYR A 379 -20.44 -8.30 12.17
CA TYR A 379 -19.07 -8.81 12.06
C TYR A 379 -18.33 -8.73 13.40
N ARG A 380 -17.68 -9.84 13.78
CA ARG A 380 -16.83 -9.93 14.96
C ARG A 380 -15.35 -9.97 14.58
N TYR A 381 -14.98 -10.87 13.67
CA TYR A 381 -13.63 -10.94 13.12
C TYR A 381 -13.58 -11.68 11.79
N GLY A 382 -12.57 -11.38 11.00
CA GLY A 382 -12.13 -12.13 9.82
C GLY A 382 -10.73 -12.68 10.01
N LEU A 383 -10.50 -13.90 9.54
CA LEU A 383 -9.18 -14.50 9.35
C LEU A 383 -8.89 -14.54 7.85
N TYR A 384 -7.66 -14.20 7.51
CA TYR A 384 -7.13 -14.27 6.16
C TYR A 384 -5.87 -15.12 6.16
N SER A 385 -5.74 -16.04 5.22
CA SER A 385 -4.49 -16.70 4.93
C SER A 385 -4.30 -16.90 3.44
N ALA A 386 -3.06 -16.77 2.98
CA ALA A 386 -2.66 -16.96 1.60
C ALA A 386 -1.35 -17.73 1.54
N LEU A 387 -1.31 -18.75 0.70
CA LEU A 387 -0.11 -19.48 0.33
C LEU A 387 0.10 -19.31 -1.17
N ASN A 388 1.23 -18.75 -1.58
CA ASN A 388 1.49 -18.46 -2.98
C ASN A 388 2.85 -18.95 -3.46
N LEU A 389 2.97 -19.07 -4.78
CA LEU A 389 4.20 -19.37 -5.49
C LEU A 389 4.29 -18.46 -6.70
N PHE A 390 5.42 -17.77 -6.85
CA PHE A 390 5.71 -16.90 -7.98
C PHE A 390 6.95 -17.36 -8.74
N TRP A 391 6.86 -17.27 -10.05
CA TRP A 391 7.97 -17.52 -10.95
C TRP A 391 8.16 -16.35 -11.91
N ASN A 392 9.31 -15.68 -11.82
CA ASN A 392 9.78 -14.70 -12.79
C ASN A 392 10.41 -15.42 -13.97
N ILE A 393 9.63 -15.71 -15.01
CA ILE A 393 10.11 -16.36 -16.23
C ILE A 393 11.20 -15.51 -16.87
N THR A 394 10.99 -14.22 -16.89
CA THR A 394 11.98 -13.19 -17.26
C THR A 394 11.87 -12.02 -16.27
N PRO A 395 12.78 -11.03 -16.29
CA PRO A 395 12.63 -9.80 -15.48
C PRO A 395 11.31 -9.05 -15.70
N ARG A 396 10.60 -9.33 -16.80
CA ARG A 396 9.36 -8.66 -17.20
C ARG A 396 8.12 -9.54 -17.13
N ILE A 397 8.28 -10.85 -17.14
CA ILE A 397 7.17 -11.80 -17.16
C ILE A 397 7.17 -12.55 -15.84
N GLN A 398 6.10 -12.38 -15.07
CA GLN A 398 5.86 -13.09 -13.83
C GLN A 398 4.55 -13.88 -13.94
N VAL A 399 4.58 -15.10 -13.47
CA VAL A 399 3.39 -15.92 -13.24
C VAL A 399 3.29 -16.25 -11.76
N GLY A 400 2.07 -16.40 -11.26
CA GLY A 400 1.83 -16.73 -9.85
C GLY A 400 0.59 -17.58 -9.67
N GLY A 401 0.64 -18.45 -8.67
CA GLY A 401 -0.49 -19.20 -8.16
C GLY A 401 -0.67 -18.96 -6.67
N GLU A 402 -1.90 -18.90 -6.18
CA GLU A 402 -2.21 -18.64 -4.79
C GLU A 402 -3.44 -19.42 -4.33
N TYR A 403 -3.38 -19.93 -3.12
CA TYR A 403 -4.50 -20.50 -2.38
C TYR A 403 -4.84 -19.59 -1.21
N ASN A 404 -6.09 -19.12 -1.15
CA ASN A 404 -6.61 -18.33 -0.05
C ASN A 404 -7.59 -19.17 0.79
N LEU A 405 -7.47 -19.07 2.10
CA LEU A 405 -8.41 -19.59 3.08
C LEU A 405 -8.80 -18.45 4.02
N GLY A 406 -10.08 -18.16 4.13
CA GLY A 406 -10.61 -17.13 5.01
C GLY A 406 -11.75 -17.61 5.87
N LYS A 407 -11.94 -16.94 7.01
CA LYS A 407 -13.07 -17.14 7.91
C LYS A 407 -13.70 -15.80 8.25
N ARG A 408 -15.01 -15.74 8.25
CA ARG A 408 -15.78 -14.70 8.94
C ARG A 408 -16.47 -15.31 10.15
N GLN A 409 -16.53 -14.56 11.24
CA GLN A 409 -17.37 -14.87 12.41
C GLN A 409 -18.17 -13.65 12.82
N ASN A 410 -19.45 -13.84 13.14
CA ASN A 410 -20.35 -12.82 13.66
C ASN A 410 -20.34 -12.79 15.19
N GLN A 411 -21.00 -11.82 15.80
CA GLN A 411 -21.03 -11.60 17.25
C GLN A 411 -21.75 -12.74 18.00
N ASP A 412 -22.77 -13.38 17.37
CA ASP A 412 -23.47 -14.56 17.89
C ASP A 412 -22.63 -15.85 17.92
N GLY A 413 -21.40 -15.78 17.35
CA GLY A 413 -20.52 -16.93 17.24
C GLY A 413 -20.69 -17.75 15.97
N GLU A 414 -21.72 -17.49 15.13
CA GLU A 414 -21.84 -18.13 13.83
C GLU A 414 -20.65 -17.74 12.95
N GLY A 415 -20.01 -18.73 12.34
CA GLY A 415 -18.83 -18.50 11.53
C GLY A 415 -18.74 -19.42 10.33
N ARG A 416 -18.13 -18.91 9.24
CA ARG A 416 -17.97 -19.66 8.00
C ARG A 416 -16.59 -19.49 7.39
N TRP A 417 -16.15 -20.56 6.74
CA TRP A 417 -14.93 -20.59 5.94
C TRP A 417 -15.25 -20.45 4.45
N ALA A 418 -14.37 -19.80 3.72
CA ALA A 418 -14.37 -19.73 2.25
C ALA A 418 -12.97 -20.01 1.74
N GLN A 419 -12.88 -20.46 0.49
CA GLN A 419 -11.64 -20.88 -0.14
C GLN A 419 -11.60 -20.37 -1.58
N ARG A 420 -10.39 -19.98 -2.03
CA ARG A 420 -10.13 -19.52 -3.40
C ARG A 420 -8.80 -20.07 -3.88
N VAL A 421 -8.74 -20.50 -5.13
CA VAL A 421 -7.50 -20.66 -5.88
C VAL A 421 -7.43 -19.57 -6.94
N SER A 422 -6.30 -18.90 -7.03
CA SER A 422 -6.07 -17.82 -8.00
C SER A 422 -4.82 -18.09 -8.82
N VAL A 423 -4.83 -17.66 -10.06
CA VAL A 423 -3.66 -17.63 -10.94
C VAL A 423 -3.47 -16.24 -11.53
N MET A 424 -2.23 -15.86 -11.76
CA MET A 424 -1.88 -14.54 -12.30
C MET A 424 -0.81 -14.68 -13.36
N THR A 425 -0.94 -13.87 -14.41
CA THR A 425 0.14 -13.57 -15.35
C THR A 425 0.32 -12.06 -15.42
N GLN A 426 1.56 -11.61 -15.36
CA GLN A 426 1.90 -10.20 -15.41
C GLN A 426 3.06 -9.99 -16.38
N PHE A 427 2.94 -8.96 -17.22
CA PHE A 427 4.00 -8.44 -18.08
C PHE A 427 4.26 -6.97 -17.72
N SER A 428 5.51 -6.62 -17.42
CA SER A 428 5.94 -5.25 -17.06
C SER A 428 6.80 -4.66 -18.19
N PHE A 429 6.60 -3.39 -18.52
CA PHE A 429 7.35 -2.68 -19.57
C PHE A 429 7.67 -1.24 -19.17
#